data_3e515640c3c979b8f79d6e4d24439099
#
_entry.id   3e515640c3c979b8f79d6e4d24439099
#
_cell.length_a   1.000
_cell.length_b   1.000
_cell.length_c   1.000
_cell.angle_alpha   90.00
_cell.angle_beta   90.00
_cell.angle_gamma   90.00
#
_symmetry.space_group_name_H-M   'P 1'
#
loop_
_entity.id
_entity.type
_entity.pdbx_description
1 polymer ?
#
loop_
_entity_poly.entity_id
_entity_poly.type
_entity_poly.pdbx_seq_one_letter_code
_entity_poly.pdbx_strand_id
1 'polypeptide(L)'
;MTWERQYRDQVDRIRAQVRATVPERSRVLVITRGDEALLRLERRQGEHFPQTQTGLYAGHYPADAEEAVAHLETMKTAGAEYLVIPAEARWWLEHYPALKAVLENEGELLPSDPQTALIYALTRDEACPSGHSAELEPERIAPPIGSLLRALLPERAGVVLIGLGAEAIEIGDRPCWRLPADPVGPVIEQAQAACEAGARFVALLHPDNPSEALDGRYRPAFAESMSLVCRQRLADVFEVAHG
;
A
#
# COMPACT_ATOMS: atom_id res chain seq x y z
N MET A 1 -35.35 3.99 -8.98
CA MET A 1 -34.14 3.64 -8.20
C MET A 1 -33.10 4.67 -8.56
N THR A 2 -32.47 5.39 -7.61
CA THR A 2 -31.47 6.41 -7.94
C THR A 2 -30.15 5.75 -8.27
N TRP A 3 -29.36 6.33 -9.17
CA TRP A 3 -28.02 5.91 -9.55
C TRP A 3 -27.12 5.65 -8.33
N GLU A 4 -27.14 6.54 -7.35
CA GLU A 4 -26.35 6.41 -6.11
C GLU A 4 -26.68 5.16 -5.29
N ARG A 5 -27.94 4.71 -5.31
CA ARG A 5 -28.35 3.49 -4.60
C ARG A 5 -27.83 2.27 -5.33
N GLN A 6 -27.94 2.23 -6.66
CA GLN A 6 -27.43 1.12 -7.47
C GLN A 6 -25.91 0.97 -7.31
N TYR A 7 -25.18 2.09 -7.32
CA TYR A 7 -23.74 2.10 -7.09
C TYR A 7 -23.38 1.57 -5.70
N ARG A 8 -24.01 2.04 -4.64
CA ARG A 8 -23.77 1.55 -3.27
C ARG A 8 -24.06 0.06 -3.15
N ASP A 9 -25.18 -0.38 -3.66
CA ASP A 9 -25.59 -1.79 -3.64
C ASP A 9 -24.56 -2.68 -4.38
N GLN A 10 -23.92 -2.16 -5.41
CA GLN A 10 -22.89 -2.86 -6.15
C GLN A 10 -21.56 -2.93 -5.38
N VAL A 11 -21.09 -1.82 -4.83
CA VAL A 11 -19.90 -1.79 -3.98
C VAL A 11 -20.07 -2.76 -2.80
N ASP A 12 -21.24 -2.78 -2.17
CA ASP A 12 -21.53 -3.66 -1.04
C ASP A 12 -21.57 -5.14 -1.45
N ARG A 13 -22.05 -5.47 -2.67
CA ARG A 13 -21.98 -6.84 -3.21
C ARG A 13 -20.55 -7.28 -3.46
N ILE A 14 -19.71 -6.41 -4.05
CA ILE A 14 -18.29 -6.71 -4.28
C ILE A 14 -17.59 -6.97 -2.94
N ARG A 15 -17.80 -6.12 -1.94
CA ARG A 15 -17.24 -6.30 -0.60
C ARG A 15 -17.71 -7.60 0.07
N ALA A 16 -18.99 -7.92 -0.05
CA ALA A 16 -19.55 -9.15 0.49
C ALA A 16 -18.93 -10.39 -0.16
N GLN A 17 -18.73 -10.34 -1.47
CA GLN A 17 -18.10 -11.43 -2.22
C GLN A 17 -16.62 -11.59 -1.83
N VAL A 18 -15.85 -10.49 -1.76
CA VAL A 18 -14.46 -10.53 -1.28
C VAL A 18 -14.38 -11.07 0.15
N ARG A 19 -15.29 -10.65 1.03
CA ARG A 19 -15.35 -11.16 2.40
C ARG A 19 -15.60 -12.67 2.48
N ALA A 20 -16.40 -13.20 1.58
CA ALA A 20 -16.76 -14.61 1.55
C ALA A 20 -15.65 -15.51 1.00
N THR A 21 -14.80 -14.99 0.11
CA THR A 21 -13.83 -15.80 -0.67
C THR A 21 -12.37 -15.53 -0.34
N VAL A 22 -12.04 -14.32 0.10
CA VAL A 22 -10.66 -13.91 0.37
C VAL A 22 -10.37 -13.95 1.86
N PRO A 23 -9.29 -14.57 2.33
CA PRO A 23 -8.89 -14.58 3.74
C PRO A 23 -8.67 -13.18 4.31
N GLU A 24 -8.85 -13.02 5.63
CA GLU A 24 -8.51 -11.79 6.34
C GLU A 24 -7.00 -11.51 6.24
N ARG A 25 -6.61 -10.24 6.28
CA ARG A 25 -5.23 -9.74 6.19
C ARG A 25 -4.55 -9.92 4.82
N SER A 26 -5.25 -10.49 3.84
CA SER A 26 -4.72 -10.60 2.48
C SER A 26 -4.60 -9.25 1.80
N ARG A 27 -3.59 -9.12 0.93
CA ARG A 27 -3.42 -8.00 0.02
C ARG A 27 -4.20 -8.23 -1.26
N VAL A 28 -5.11 -7.31 -1.56
CA VAL A 28 -6.09 -7.45 -2.62
C VAL A 28 -5.97 -6.30 -3.60
N LEU A 29 -5.50 -6.58 -4.79
CA LEU A 29 -5.55 -5.63 -5.90
C LEU A 29 -6.98 -5.52 -6.42
N VAL A 30 -7.41 -4.31 -6.74
CA VAL A 30 -8.74 -4.06 -7.31
C VAL A 30 -8.62 -3.16 -8.53
N ILE A 31 -9.23 -3.53 -9.64
CA ILE A 31 -9.36 -2.64 -10.81
C ILE A 31 -10.44 -1.61 -10.49
N THR A 32 -10.03 -0.53 -9.82
CA THR A 32 -10.95 0.46 -9.24
C THR A 32 -11.33 1.60 -10.17
N ARG A 33 -10.50 1.89 -11.17
CA ARG A 33 -10.62 3.11 -12.00
C ARG A 33 -10.60 4.42 -11.16
N GLY A 34 -9.91 4.39 -10.01
CA GLY A 34 -9.81 5.51 -9.10
C GLY A 34 -10.91 5.57 -8.02
N ASP A 35 -11.80 4.57 -7.97
CA ASP A 35 -12.84 4.50 -6.96
C ASP A 35 -12.30 3.90 -5.64
N GLU A 36 -12.04 4.76 -4.68
CA GLU A 36 -11.54 4.37 -3.34
C GLU A 36 -12.57 3.58 -2.52
N ALA A 37 -13.87 3.68 -2.83
CA ALA A 37 -14.86 2.91 -2.10
C ALA A 37 -14.63 1.41 -2.27
N LEU A 38 -14.12 0.97 -3.41
CA LEU A 38 -13.81 -0.43 -3.69
C LEU A 38 -12.61 -0.97 -2.89
N LEU A 39 -11.78 -0.11 -2.31
CA LEU A 39 -10.64 -0.51 -1.50
C LEU A 39 -10.98 -0.80 -0.04
N ARG A 40 -12.17 -0.39 0.43
CA ARG A 40 -12.60 -0.60 1.82
C ARG A 40 -13.10 -2.03 2.03
N LEU A 41 -12.17 -2.98 2.08
CA LEU A 41 -12.45 -4.43 2.05
C LEU A 41 -12.44 -5.10 3.43
N GLU A 42 -12.85 -4.44 4.50
CA GLU A 42 -12.94 -5.00 5.86
C GLU A 42 -11.79 -6.00 6.18
N ARG A 43 -10.89 -5.67 7.07
CA ARG A 43 -9.75 -6.53 7.49
C ARG A 43 -8.86 -7.09 6.36
N ARG A 44 -9.00 -6.60 5.11
CA ARG A 44 -8.13 -6.91 3.98
C ARG A 44 -7.54 -5.62 3.45
N GLN A 45 -6.37 -5.68 2.88
CA GLN A 45 -5.67 -4.52 2.34
C GLN A 45 -6.03 -4.36 0.87
N GLY A 46 -7.01 -3.48 0.58
CA GLY A 46 -7.37 -3.12 -0.79
C GLY A 46 -6.37 -2.13 -1.38
N GLU A 47 -5.91 -2.42 -2.60
CA GLU A 47 -4.97 -1.58 -3.34
C GLU A 47 -5.47 -1.37 -4.77
N HIS A 48 -5.17 -0.22 -5.35
CA HIS A 48 -5.51 0.04 -6.74
C HIS A 48 -4.71 -0.85 -7.71
N PHE A 49 -5.36 -1.25 -8.79
CA PHE A 49 -4.68 -1.80 -9.97
C PHE A 49 -5.23 -1.12 -11.23
N PRO A 50 -4.39 -0.46 -12.03
CA PRO A 50 -2.98 -0.17 -11.80
C PRO A 50 -2.79 0.91 -10.74
N GLN A 51 -1.62 0.93 -10.13
CA GLN A 51 -1.26 1.97 -9.16
C GLN A 51 0.11 2.55 -9.47
N THR A 52 0.34 3.78 -8.97
CA THR A 52 1.67 4.40 -8.96
C THR A 52 2.58 3.71 -7.94
N GLN A 53 3.85 4.03 -7.95
CA GLN A 53 4.79 3.58 -6.91
C GLN A 53 4.38 4.04 -5.50
N THR A 54 3.53 5.05 -5.40
CA THR A 54 3.01 5.57 -4.13
C THR A 54 1.70 4.92 -3.67
N GLY A 55 1.22 3.89 -4.39
CA GLY A 55 -0.01 3.18 -4.04
C GLY A 55 -1.31 3.90 -4.46
N LEU A 56 -1.20 5.06 -5.10
CA LEU A 56 -2.35 5.77 -5.64
C LEU A 56 -2.77 5.18 -6.99
N TYR A 57 -4.04 5.34 -7.36
CA TYR A 57 -4.47 5.02 -8.71
C TYR A 57 -3.59 5.71 -9.74
N ALA A 58 -3.11 4.97 -10.74
CA ALA A 58 -2.18 5.50 -11.74
C ALA A 58 -2.76 6.64 -12.61
N GLY A 59 -4.08 6.80 -12.61
CA GLY A 59 -4.77 7.83 -13.40
C GLY A 59 -4.95 7.47 -14.88
N HIS A 60 -4.34 6.40 -15.33
CA HIS A 60 -4.42 5.87 -16.70
C HIS A 60 -4.42 4.34 -16.70
N TYR A 61 -4.77 3.77 -17.82
CA TYR A 61 -4.65 2.32 -18.05
C TYR A 61 -3.24 2.00 -18.56
N PRO A 62 -2.75 0.76 -18.36
CA PRO A 62 -1.53 0.30 -19.03
C PRO A 62 -1.61 0.53 -20.54
N ALA A 63 -0.50 0.91 -21.17
CA ALA A 63 -0.47 1.23 -22.59
C ALA A 63 -0.71 -0.02 -23.45
N ASP A 64 -0.27 -1.18 -22.96
CA ASP A 64 -0.44 -2.47 -23.64
C ASP A 64 -0.55 -3.62 -22.62
N ALA A 65 -0.67 -4.85 -23.16
CA ALA A 65 -0.83 -6.05 -22.35
C ALA A 65 0.44 -6.45 -21.61
N GLU A 66 1.61 -6.14 -22.16
CA GLU A 66 2.91 -6.40 -21.53
C GLU A 66 3.12 -5.51 -20.30
N GLU A 67 2.77 -4.23 -20.41
CA GLU A 67 2.83 -3.30 -19.28
C GLU A 67 1.86 -3.74 -18.17
N ALA A 68 0.66 -4.19 -18.52
CA ALA A 68 -0.32 -4.70 -17.55
C ALA A 68 0.22 -5.91 -16.79
N VAL A 69 0.85 -6.86 -17.48
CA VAL A 69 1.49 -8.05 -16.89
C VAL A 69 2.67 -7.66 -16.02
N ALA A 70 3.60 -6.84 -16.53
CA ALA A 70 4.77 -6.40 -15.77
C ALA A 70 4.37 -5.69 -14.47
N HIS A 71 3.29 -4.90 -14.52
CA HIS A 71 2.75 -4.26 -13.32
C HIS A 71 2.16 -5.28 -12.35
N LEU A 72 1.40 -6.27 -12.82
CA LEU A 72 0.88 -7.34 -11.99
C LEU A 72 1.99 -8.14 -11.31
N GLU A 73 3.05 -8.51 -12.04
CA GLU A 73 4.20 -9.24 -11.49
C GLU A 73 4.95 -8.41 -10.44
N THR A 74 5.09 -7.12 -10.66
CA THR A 74 5.65 -6.20 -9.67
C THR A 74 4.82 -6.22 -8.39
N MET A 75 3.49 -6.20 -8.51
CA MET A 75 2.59 -6.24 -7.35
C MET A 75 2.58 -7.62 -6.66
N LYS A 76 2.66 -8.72 -7.42
CA LYS A 76 2.82 -10.08 -6.87
C LYS A 76 4.11 -10.18 -6.05
N THR A 77 5.22 -9.70 -6.60
CA THR A 77 6.52 -9.65 -5.90
C THR A 77 6.45 -8.79 -4.64
N ALA A 78 5.70 -7.69 -4.69
CA ALA A 78 5.44 -6.86 -3.51
C ALA A 78 4.47 -7.50 -2.50
N GLY A 79 3.94 -8.71 -2.78
CA GLY A 79 3.12 -9.51 -1.89
C GLY A 79 1.61 -9.39 -2.13
N ALA A 80 1.15 -8.93 -3.28
CA ALA A 80 -0.26 -9.01 -3.63
C ALA A 80 -0.67 -10.48 -3.82
N GLU A 81 -1.78 -10.87 -3.22
CA GLU A 81 -2.25 -12.25 -3.17
C GLU A 81 -3.51 -12.49 -3.99
N TYR A 82 -4.29 -11.44 -4.22
CA TYR A 82 -5.57 -11.53 -4.94
C TYR A 82 -5.73 -10.36 -5.88
N LEU A 83 -6.45 -10.60 -6.99
CA LEU A 83 -6.92 -9.58 -7.92
C LEU A 83 -8.43 -9.65 -8.03
N VAL A 84 -9.10 -8.54 -7.77
CA VAL A 84 -10.54 -8.36 -7.95
C VAL A 84 -10.81 -7.53 -9.20
N ILE A 85 -11.61 -8.09 -10.09
CA ILE A 85 -12.04 -7.45 -11.34
C ILE A 85 -13.56 -7.23 -11.25
N PRO A 86 -14.02 -6.02 -10.88
CA PRO A 86 -15.44 -5.68 -10.90
C PRO A 86 -16.08 -5.95 -12.26
N ALA A 87 -17.38 -6.23 -12.29
CA ALA A 87 -18.07 -6.57 -13.53
C ALA A 87 -17.90 -5.51 -14.64
N GLU A 88 -17.85 -4.22 -14.27
CA GLU A 88 -17.62 -3.10 -15.19
C GLU A 88 -16.19 -3.04 -15.73
N ALA A 89 -15.24 -3.71 -15.06
CA ALA A 89 -13.86 -3.75 -15.49
C ALA A 89 -13.50 -5.04 -16.25
N ARG A 90 -14.46 -5.94 -16.50
CA ARG A 90 -14.21 -7.23 -17.19
C ARG A 90 -13.65 -7.09 -18.59
N TRP A 91 -13.94 -5.98 -19.27
CA TRP A 91 -13.37 -5.66 -20.56
C TRP A 91 -11.83 -5.66 -20.57
N TRP A 92 -11.18 -5.53 -19.42
CA TRP A 92 -9.72 -5.65 -19.28
C TRP A 92 -9.22 -7.00 -19.79
N LEU A 93 -9.93 -8.09 -19.53
CA LEU A 93 -9.54 -9.43 -19.95
C LEU A 93 -9.61 -9.62 -21.49
N GLU A 94 -10.44 -8.82 -22.15
CA GLU A 94 -10.51 -8.81 -23.63
C GLU A 94 -9.47 -7.85 -24.21
N HIS A 95 -9.24 -6.73 -23.54
CA HIS A 95 -8.32 -5.68 -23.99
C HIS A 95 -6.84 -6.04 -23.76
N TYR A 96 -6.56 -6.75 -22.67
CA TYR A 96 -5.22 -7.19 -22.30
C TYR A 96 -5.11 -8.74 -22.33
N PRO A 97 -4.96 -9.36 -23.51
CA PRO A 97 -4.98 -10.81 -23.63
C PRO A 97 -3.82 -11.51 -22.91
N ALA A 98 -2.65 -10.88 -22.80
CA ALA A 98 -1.54 -11.41 -22.03
C ALA A 98 -1.85 -11.43 -20.52
N LEU A 99 -2.47 -10.38 -19.98
CA LEU A 99 -2.93 -10.35 -18.58
C LEU A 99 -3.94 -11.48 -18.33
N LYS A 100 -4.90 -11.67 -19.24
CA LYS A 100 -5.86 -12.77 -19.15
C LYS A 100 -5.15 -14.12 -19.13
N ALA A 101 -4.21 -14.35 -20.05
CA ALA A 101 -3.46 -15.60 -20.13
C ALA A 101 -2.66 -15.88 -18.84
N VAL A 102 -2.02 -14.87 -18.24
CA VAL A 102 -1.32 -15.01 -16.95
C VAL A 102 -2.30 -15.39 -15.85
N LEU A 103 -3.45 -14.73 -15.75
CA LEU A 103 -4.45 -15.02 -14.73
C LEU A 103 -5.08 -16.41 -14.89
N GLU A 104 -5.26 -16.90 -16.12
CA GLU A 104 -5.80 -18.23 -16.41
C GLU A 104 -4.77 -19.37 -16.24
N ASN A 105 -3.48 -19.09 -16.44
CA ASN A 105 -2.42 -20.11 -16.36
C ASN A 105 -1.77 -20.19 -14.97
N GLU A 106 -1.61 -19.07 -14.31
CA GLU A 106 -0.87 -18.94 -13.04
C GLU A 106 -1.77 -18.59 -11.85
N GLY A 107 -2.95 -18.04 -12.11
CA GLY A 107 -3.93 -17.70 -11.08
C GLY A 107 -5.01 -18.75 -10.93
N GLU A 108 -5.70 -18.73 -9.80
CA GLU A 108 -6.88 -19.53 -9.53
C GLU A 108 -8.12 -18.62 -9.48
N LEU A 109 -9.08 -18.87 -10.39
CA LEU A 109 -10.37 -18.17 -10.32
C LEU A 109 -11.19 -18.74 -9.15
N LEU A 110 -11.40 -17.92 -8.14
CA LEU A 110 -12.17 -18.30 -6.95
C LEU A 110 -13.69 -18.33 -7.25
N PRO A 111 -14.44 -19.14 -6.46
CA PRO A 111 -15.90 -19.15 -6.54
C PRO A 111 -16.46 -17.74 -6.30
N SER A 112 -16.99 -17.13 -7.35
CA SER A 112 -17.45 -15.75 -7.32
C SER A 112 -18.60 -15.57 -8.31
N ASP A 113 -19.51 -14.60 -8.04
CA ASP A 113 -20.56 -14.22 -8.98
C ASP A 113 -19.97 -13.33 -10.08
N PRO A 114 -19.88 -13.78 -11.33
CA PRO A 114 -19.32 -13.00 -12.42
C PRO A 114 -20.13 -11.72 -12.73
N GLN A 115 -21.38 -11.64 -12.31
CA GLN A 115 -22.20 -10.44 -12.47
C GLN A 115 -21.79 -9.34 -11.46
N THR A 116 -21.06 -9.71 -10.43
CA THR A 116 -20.57 -8.80 -9.40
C THR A 116 -19.08 -8.52 -9.58
N ALA A 117 -18.23 -9.53 -9.54
CA ALA A 117 -16.80 -9.42 -9.78
C ALA A 117 -16.18 -10.80 -10.05
N LEU A 118 -15.05 -10.85 -10.77
CA LEU A 118 -14.14 -11.98 -10.78
C LEU A 118 -13.06 -11.78 -9.72
N ILE A 119 -12.72 -12.85 -9.00
CA ILE A 119 -11.67 -12.84 -7.99
C ILE A 119 -10.67 -13.92 -8.33
N TYR A 120 -9.43 -13.52 -8.59
CA TYR A 120 -8.31 -14.44 -8.83
C TYR A 120 -7.40 -14.47 -7.59
N ALA A 121 -7.08 -15.68 -7.10
CA ALA A 121 -5.91 -15.86 -6.26
C ALA A 121 -4.68 -15.84 -7.17
N LEU A 122 -3.71 -15.00 -6.83
CA LEU A 122 -2.46 -14.87 -7.58
C LEU A 122 -1.46 -15.87 -6.98
N THR A 123 -1.13 -16.93 -7.71
CA THR A 123 -0.11 -17.87 -7.25
C THR A 123 1.22 -17.14 -7.10
N ARG A 124 1.88 -17.40 -5.98
CA ARG A 124 3.27 -16.99 -5.79
C ARG A 124 4.16 -18.04 -6.46
N ASP A 125 5.21 -17.61 -7.17
CA ASP A 125 6.30 -18.54 -7.47
C ASP A 125 6.76 -19.19 -6.16
N GLU A 126 6.90 -20.53 -6.15
CA GLU A 126 7.22 -21.34 -4.95
C GLU A 126 8.55 -20.99 -4.26
N ALA A 127 9.24 -19.94 -4.70
CA ALA A 127 10.43 -19.40 -4.07
C ALA A 127 10.17 -18.58 -2.80
N CYS A 128 8.89 -18.29 -2.45
CA CYS A 128 8.56 -17.64 -1.18
C CYS A 128 7.65 -18.56 -0.35
N PRO A 129 8.14 -19.15 0.75
CA PRO A 129 7.34 -20.03 1.58
C PRO A 129 6.14 -19.25 2.15
N SER A 130 4.94 -19.63 1.74
CA SER A 130 3.70 -19.24 2.38
C SER A 130 3.68 -19.87 3.77
N GLY A 131 4.18 -19.18 4.73
CA GLY A 131 4.18 -19.54 6.11
C GLY A 131 3.37 -18.56 6.92
N HIS A 132 2.24 -19.02 7.41
CA HIS A 132 1.64 -18.67 8.70
C HIS A 132 1.61 -17.16 9.08
N SER A 133 0.50 -16.79 9.65
CA SER A 133 0.33 -15.63 10.55
C SER A 133 1.48 -15.57 11.58
N ALA A 134 2.66 -15.20 11.13
CA ALA A 134 3.70 -14.73 12.02
C ALA A 134 3.41 -13.24 12.21
N GLU A 135 3.24 -12.84 13.45
CA GLU A 135 3.48 -11.46 13.87
C GLU A 135 4.61 -10.93 13.02
N LEU A 136 4.37 -9.81 12.29
CA LEU A 136 5.37 -9.22 11.42
C LEU A 136 6.56 -8.82 12.31
N GLU A 137 7.57 -9.68 12.34
CA GLU A 137 8.82 -9.39 13.04
C GLU A 137 9.37 -8.07 12.47
N PRO A 138 9.79 -7.14 13.32
CA PRO A 138 10.31 -5.83 12.90
C PRO A 138 11.41 -5.92 11.83
N GLU A 139 12.16 -7.00 11.80
CA GLU A 139 13.26 -7.27 10.87
C GLU A 139 12.80 -7.48 9.41
N ARG A 140 11.54 -7.91 9.17
CA ARG A 140 11.04 -8.13 7.80
C ARG A 140 10.55 -6.87 7.10
N ILE A 141 10.28 -5.80 7.85
CA ILE A 141 9.79 -4.52 7.33
C ILE A 141 10.95 -3.61 6.95
N ALA A 142 12.05 -3.70 7.70
CA ALA A 142 13.18 -2.80 7.61
C ALA A 142 13.83 -2.71 6.22
N PRO A 143 14.16 -3.81 5.52
CA PRO A 143 14.88 -3.73 4.23
C PRO A 143 14.11 -2.96 3.14
N PRO A 144 12.82 -3.20 2.90
CA PRO A 144 12.06 -2.45 1.90
C PRO A 144 11.98 -0.96 2.19
N ILE A 145 11.71 -0.59 3.44
CA ILE A 145 11.62 0.82 3.87
C ILE A 145 12.99 1.50 3.77
N GLY A 146 14.04 0.86 4.25
CA GLY A 146 15.40 1.39 4.14
C GLY A 146 15.83 1.64 2.70
N SER A 147 15.53 0.74 1.80
CA SER A 147 15.82 0.88 0.37
C SER A 147 15.01 2.02 -0.24
N LEU A 148 13.74 2.13 0.10
CA LEU A 148 12.87 3.21 -0.33
C LEU A 148 13.40 4.58 0.13
N LEU A 149 13.71 4.72 1.42
CA LEU A 149 14.23 5.98 1.96
C LEU A 149 15.59 6.35 1.36
N ARG A 150 16.45 5.37 1.04
CA ARG A 150 17.71 5.62 0.33
C ARG A 150 17.48 6.16 -1.07
N ALA A 151 16.48 5.66 -1.78
CA ALA A 151 16.16 6.07 -3.14
C ALA A 151 15.48 7.45 -3.21
N LEU A 152 14.59 7.75 -2.25
CA LEU A 152 13.79 8.98 -2.25
C LEU A 152 14.51 10.19 -1.67
N LEU A 153 15.37 10.00 -0.67
CA LEU A 153 15.94 11.09 0.07
C LEU A 153 17.37 11.42 -0.40
N PRO A 154 17.79 12.70 -0.42
CA PRO A 154 19.16 13.09 -0.73
C PRO A 154 20.17 12.39 0.18
N GLU A 155 21.32 11.99 -0.34
CA GLU A 155 22.30 11.12 0.36
C GLU A 155 22.76 11.60 1.72
N ARG A 156 22.78 12.92 1.98
CA ARG A 156 23.23 13.53 3.23
C ARG A 156 22.11 14.15 4.06
N ALA A 157 20.86 13.98 3.65
CA ALA A 157 19.75 14.56 4.40
C ALA A 157 19.49 13.78 5.69
N GLY A 158 19.37 14.49 6.80
CA GLY A 158 18.96 13.91 8.08
C GLY A 158 17.49 13.49 8.05
N VAL A 159 17.17 12.35 8.65
CA VAL A 159 15.82 11.81 8.70
C VAL A 159 15.45 11.36 10.11
N VAL A 160 14.21 11.66 10.51
CA VAL A 160 13.58 11.11 11.71
C VAL A 160 12.71 9.94 11.29
N LEU A 161 12.93 8.78 11.86
CA LEU A 161 12.07 7.60 11.70
C LEU A 161 11.20 7.46 12.95
N ILE A 162 9.88 7.43 12.76
CA ILE A 162 8.93 7.29 13.87
C ILE A 162 8.08 6.05 13.62
N GLY A 163 8.08 5.12 14.55
CA GLY A 163 7.23 3.95 14.49
C GLY A 163 7.88 2.64 14.86
N LEU A 164 7.12 1.57 14.77
CA LEU A 164 7.59 0.23 15.09
C LEU A 164 8.64 -0.24 14.07
N GLY A 165 9.75 -0.77 14.56
CA GLY A 165 10.84 -1.25 13.71
C GLY A 165 11.80 -0.17 13.20
N ALA A 166 11.67 1.08 13.67
CA ALA A 166 12.58 2.17 13.31
C ALA A 166 14.06 1.85 13.60
N GLU A 167 14.33 1.07 14.63
CA GLU A 167 15.69 0.67 15.03
C GLU A 167 16.37 -0.23 13.99
N ALA A 168 15.59 -1.08 13.28
CA ALA A 168 16.09 -2.05 12.32
C ALA A 168 16.29 -1.46 10.91
N ILE A 169 15.86 -0.23 10.66
CA ILE A 169 15.93 0.38 9.34
C ILE A 169 17.32 0.94 9.07
N GLU A 170 18.02 0.39 8.09
CA GLU A 170 19.31 0.88 7.62
C GLU A 170 19.11 1.86 6.46
N ILE A 171 19.54 3.11 6.63
CA ILE A 171 19.45 4.19 5.63
C ILE A 171 20.81 4.74 5.18
N GLY A 172 21.89 3.98 5.40
CA GLY A 172 23.27 4.39 5.07
C GLY A 172 23.84 5.36 6.13
N ASP A 173 24.83 6.14 5.74
CA ASP A 173 25.59 7.04 6.62
C ASP A 173 24.88 8.38 6.90
N ARG A 174 23.56 8.42 6.75
CA ARG A 174 22.77 9.63 6.99
C ARG A 174 22.55 9.86 8.49
N PRO A 175 22.53 11.12 8.97
CA PRO A 175 22.02 11.41 10.29
C PRO A 175 20.60 10.87 10.46
N CYS A 176 20.39 10.01 11.45
CA CYS A 176 19.12 9.33 11.65
C CYS A 176 18.72 9.34 13.13
N TRP A 177 17.53 9.84 13.39
CA TRP A 177 16.89 9.79 14.70
C TRP A 177 15.77 8.74 14.65
N ARG A 178 15.81 7.78 15.56
CA ARG A 178 14.85 6.68 15.63
C ARG A 178 13.99 6.84 16.87
N LEU A 179 12.70 7.02 16.67
CA LEU A 179 11.74 7.29 17.73
C LEU A 179 10.65 6.22 17.74
N PRO A 180 10.20 5.78 18.94
CA PRO A 180 9.07 4.85 19.04
C PRO A 180 7.78 5.54 18.60
N ALA A 181 6.72 4.77 18.37
CA ALA A 181 5.41 5.33 18.03
C ALA A 181 4.65 5.89 19.24
N ASP A 182 4.96 5.47 20.44
CA ASP A 182 4.28 5.86 21.67
C ASP A 182 5.27 6.16 22.80
N PRO A 183 4.99 7.10 23.66
CA PRO A 183 3.84 8.01 23.70
C PRO A 183 3.98 9.21 22.74
N VAL A 184 2.87 9.62 22.13
CA VAL A 184 2.82 10.61 21.03
C VAL A 184 3.43 11.97 21.41
N GLY A 185 3.09 12.53 22.56
CA GLY A 185 3.55 13.86 22.97
C GLY A 185 5.08 13.97 23.03
N PRO A 186 5.78 13.15 23.82
CA PRO A 186 7.24 13.13 23.86
C PRO A 186 7.91 12.85 22.52
N VAL A 187 7.30 12.04 21.66
CA VAL A 187 7.82 11.73 20.32
C VAL A 187 7.78 12.95 19.41
N ILE A 188 6.72 13.74 19.48
CA ILE A 188 6.60 14.99 18.72
C ILE A 188 7.69 15.97 19.15
N GLU A 189 7.88 16.16 20.45
CA GLU A 189 8.93 17.05 20.98
C GLU A 189 10.34 16.59 20.55
N GLN A 190 10.61 15.29 20.59
CA GLN A 190 11.88 14.73 20.14
C GLN A 190 12.07 14.86 18.61
N ALA A 191 11.03 14.69 17.83
CA ALA A 191 11.09 14.89 16.39
C ALA A 191 11.34 16.35 16.03
N GLN A 192 10.72 17.29 16.74
CA GLN A 192 10.98 18.74 16.58
C GLN A 192 12.43 19.08 16.94
N ALA A 193 12.94 18.58 18.06
CA ALA A 193 14.34 18.76 18.45
C ALA A 193 15.31 18.16 17.40
N ALA A 194 14.98 17.03 16.79
CA ALA A 194 15.77 16.44 15.71
C ALA A 194 15.75 17.31 14.43
N CYS A 195 14.62 17.96 14.13
CA CYS A 195 14.53 18.92 13.02
C CYS A 195 15.39 20.16 13.30
N GLU A 196 15.39 20.67 14.52
CA GLU A 196 16.30 21.76 14.96
C GLU A 196 17.78 21.33 14.87
N ALA A 197 18.07 20.06 15.10
CA ALA A 197 19.42 19.48 14.98
C ALA A 197 19.81 19.13 13.52
N GLY A 198 18.97 19.45 12.53
CA GLY A 198 19.29 19.29 11.11
C GLY A 198 18.60 18.14 10.39
N ALA A 199 17.58 17.51 10.99
CA ALA A 199 16.73 16.58 10.23
C ALA A 199 15.88 17.37 9.25
N ARG A 200 15.89 16.91 7.99
CA ARG A 200 15.11 17.54 6.90
C ARG A 200 13.85 16.74 6.56
N PHE A 201 13.80 15.48 6.92
CA PHE A 201 12.69 14.60 6.62
C PHE A 201 12.21 13.87 7.87
N VAL A 202 10.92 13.62 7.93
CA VAL A 202 10.27 12.78 8.93
C VAL A 202 9.54 11.65 8.21
N ALA A 203 9.85 10.41 8.53
CA ALA A 203 9.17 9.23 8.02
C ALA A 203 8.34 8.59 9.14
N LEU A 204 7.03 8.59 8.97
CA LEU A 204 6.10 7.87 9.83
C LEU A 204 5.95 6.44 9.33
N LEU A 205 6.38 5.47 10.13
CA LEU A 205 6.36 4.06 9.79
C LEU A 205 5.05 3.43 10.23
N HIS A 206 4.38 2.70 9.35
CA HIS A 206 3.13 2.00 9.64
C HIS A 206 3.20 0.55 9.17
N PRO A 207 3.70 -0.34 10.01
CA PRO A 207 3.90 -1.74 9.63
C PRO A 207 2.60 -2.50 9.37
N ASP A 208 1.50 -2.17 10.07
CA ASP A 208 0.28 -2.99 10.09
C ASP A 208 -0.97 -2.33 9.51
N ASN A 209 -1.05 -1.01 9.45
CA ASN A 209 -2.24 -0.33 8.91
C ASN A 209 -1.93 1.12 8.48
N PRO A 210 -1.90 1.38 7.17
CA PRO A 210 -1.51 2.69 6.64
C PRO A 210 -2.48 3.84 6.95
N SER A 211 -3.74 3.56 7.32
CA SER A 211 -4.76 4.60 7.24
C SER A 211 -5.28 5.16 8.56
N GLU A 212 -5.06 4.52 9.70
CA GLU A 212 -5.77 4.95 10.91
C GLU A 212 -4.92 5.30 12.14
N ALA A 213 -3.81 4.62 12.39
CA ALA A 213 -3.17 4.71 13.70
C ALA A 213 -2.18 5.87 13.85
N LEU A 214 -1.34 6.14 12.86
CA LEU A 214 -0.31 7.17 12.95
C LEU A 214 -0.74 8.49 12.29
N ASP A 215 -1.42 8.44 11.14
CA ASP A 215 -1.82 9.61 10.36
C ASP A 215 -2.72 10.57 11.20
N GLY A 216 -3.68 10.03 11.93
CA GLY A 216 -4.56 10.83 12.79
C GLY A 216 -3.89 11.43 14.03
N ARG A 217 -2.81 10.82 14.52
CA ARG A 217 -2.12 11.25 15.75
C ARG A 217 -1.00 12.27 15.51
N TYR A 218 -0.22 12.07 14.44
CA TYR A 218 0.97 12.86 14.15
C TYR A 218 0.75 13.93 13.09
N ARG A 219 -0.12 13.68 12.11
CA ARG A 219 -0.38 14.59 11.01
C ARG A 219 -0.79 16.01 11.45
N PRO A 220 -1.69 16.21 12.44
CA PRO A 220 -2.02 17.56 12.88
C PRO A 220 -0.82 18.33 13.43
N ALA A 221 0.11 17.64 14.09
CA ALA A 221 1.30 18.28 14.67
C ALA A 221 2.37 18.65 13.62
N PHE A 222 2.39 17.93 12.49
CA PHE A 222 3.38 18.14 11.43
C PHE A 222 2.82 18.91 10.23
N ALA A 223 1.49 18.93 10.02
CA ALA A 223 0.85 19.53 8.86
C ALA A 223 1.04 21.05 8.73
N GLU A 224 1.33 21.75 9.81
CA GLU A 224 1.56 23.20 9.79
C GLU A 224 2.98 23.58 9.37
N SER A 225 3.95 22.66 9.51
CA SER A 225 5.37 22.94 9.30
C SER A 225 6.06 22.00 8.31
N MET A 226 5.35 21.02 7.76
CA MET A 226 5.91 19.97 6.91
C MET A 226 5.07 19.73 5.67
N SER A 227 5.76 19.46 4.54
CA SER A 227 5.12 19.07 3.28
C SER A 227 5.23 17.57 3.07
N LEU A 228 4.12 16.90 2.74
CA LEU A 228 4.13 15.49 2.39
C LEU A 228 4.88 15.29 1.06
N VAL A 229 5.99 14.57 1.12
CA VAL A 229 6.83 14.26 -0.05
C VAL A 229 6.38 12.97 -0.71
N CYS A 230 6.06 11.97 0.10
CA CYS A 230 5.70 10.64 -0.38
C CYS A 230 4.81 9.92 0.62
N ARG A 231 3.78 9.29 0.10
CA ARG A 231 2.94 8.37 0.87
C ARG A 231 3.16 6.97 0.32
N GLN A 232 3.63 6.08 1.17
CA GLN A 232 3.87 4.69 0.86
C GLN A 232 3.10 3.80 1.84
N ARG A 233 2.87 2.54 1.46
CA ARG A 233 2.17 1.59 2.31
C ARG A 233 2.77 1.46 3.71
N LEU A 234 4.09 1.49 3.80
CA LEU A 234 4.82 1.25 5.05
C LEU A 234 5.35 2.52 5.71
N ALA A 235 5.28 3.66 5.03
CA ALA A 235 5.74 4.94 5.57
C ALA A 235 5.13 6.14 4.84
N ASP A 236 4.78 7.18 5.59
CA ASP A 236 4.56 8.53 5.06
C ASP A 236 5.82 9.36 5.30
N VAL A 237 6.33 10.01 4.26
CA VAL A 237 7.55 10.82 4.32
C VAL A 237 7.20 12.29 4.13
N PHE A 238 7.61 13.11 5.08
CA PHE A 238 7.41 14.56 5.10
C PHE A 238 8.73 15.29 5.01
N GLU A 239 8.78 16.40 4.29
CA GLU A 239 9.89 17.35 4.30
C GLU A 239 9.57 18.50 5.24
N VAL A 240 10.56 18.85 6.10
CA VAL A 240 10.46 20.00 7.01
C VAL A 240 10.60 21.28 6.21
N ALA A 241 9.61 22.16 6.28
CA ALA A 241 9.72 23.49 5.71
C ALA A 241 10.79 24.28 6.46
N HIS A 242 11.87 24.63 5.79
CA HIS A 242 12.85 25.57 6.32
C HIS A 242 12.31 26.97 6.10
N GLY A 243 11.94 27.66 7.19
CA GLY A 243 11.62 29.08 7.18
C GLY A 243 12.86 29.93 6.91
#